data_42f8acd08cbd03bedaa2495f1f5e1066
#
_entry.id   42f8acd08cbd03bedaa2495f1f5e1066
#
_cell.length_a   1.000
_cell.length_b   1.000
_cell.length_c   1.000
_cell.angle_alpha   90.00
_cell.angle_beta   90.00
_cell.angle_gamma   90.00
#
_symmetry.space_group_name_H-M   'P 1'
#
loop_
_entity.id
_entity.type
_entity.pdbx_description
1 polymer ?
#
loop_
_entity_poly.entity_id
_entity_poly.type
_entity_poly.pdbx_seq_one_letter_code
_entity_poly.pdbx_strand_id
1 'polypeptide(L)'
;MNDVFDTHLQELRRGTVVLACLATLEQPRYGYALLETLDAGGFAVDGNTLYPLLRRLEKHGLLTSEWNTDEARPRKFYRTSPAGARVRAHLMQEWRSLDRAIDALETETP
;
A
#
# COMPACT_ATOMS: atom_id res chain seq x y z
N MET A 1 22.81 6.38 -9.27
CA MET A 1 21.96 7.16 -8.39
C MET A 1 22.57 7.19 -7.00
N ASN A 2 22.52 8.30 -6.30
CA ASN A 2 23.19 8.39 -5.01
C ASN A 2 22.27 7.94 -3.86
N ASP A 3 22.87 7.57 -2.74
CA ASP A 3 22.17 7.05 -1.58
C ASP A 3 21.21 8.07 -0.96
N VAL A 4 21.56 9.36 -1.05
CA VAL A 4 20.71 10.43 -0.50
C VAL A 4 19.38 10.49 -1.24
N PHE A 5 19.43 10.42 -2.57
CA PHE A 5 18.21 10.41 -3.39
C PHE A 5 17.34 9.20 -3.06
N ASP A 6 17.94 8.01 -3.03
CA ASP A 6 17.23 6.78 -2.78
C ASP A 6 16.58 6.77 -1.39
N THR A 7 17.30 7.27 -0.39
CA THR A 7 16.78 7.34 0.98
C THR A 7 15.52 8.21 1.04
N HIS A 8 15.55 9.38 0.44
CA HIS A 8 14.41 10.30 0.46
C HIS A 8 13.26 9.79 -0.40
N LEU A 9 13.56 9.10 -1.49
CA LEU A 9 12.52 8.48 -2.32
C LEU A 9 11.78 7.40 -1.52
N GLN A 10 12.50 6.57 -0.77
CA GLN A 10 11.90 5.56 0.08
C GLN A 10 11.03 6.17 1.17
N GLU A 11 11.51 7.27 1.79
CA GLU A 11 10.72 7.98 2.79
C GLU A 11 9.42 8.52 2.21
N LEU A 12 9.49 9.09 1.02
CA LEU A 12 8.30 9.60 0.33
C LEU A 12 7.28 8.49 0.09
N ARG A 13 7.74 7.34 -0.37
CA ARG A 13 6.86 6.22 -0.71
C ARG A 13 6.35 5.44 0.49
N ARG A 14 7.08 5.45 1.58
CA ARG A 14 6.72 4.66 2.77
C ARG A 14 5.30 4.96 3.24
N GLY A 15 4.93 6.21 3.30
CA GLY A 15 3.61 6.62 3.77
C GLY A 15 2.47 6.26 2.82
N THR A 16 2.76 5.92 1.56
CA THR A 16 1.75 5.60 0.56
C THR A 16 1.55 4.10 0.34
N VAL A 17 2.36 3.25 0.97
CA VAL A 17 2.27 1.80 0.78
C VAL A 17 0.93 1.26 1.28
N VAL A 18 0.42 1.75 2.42
CA VAL A 18 -0.89 1.34 2.93
C VAL A 18 -1.98 1.65 1.91
N LEU A 19 -1.96 2.87 1.37
CA LEU A 19 -2.93 3.29 0.35
C LEU A 19 -2.82 2.39 -0.90
N ALA A 20 -1.60 2.09 -1.34
CA ALA A 20 -1.37 1.23 -2.49
C ALA A 20 -1.89 -0.19 -2.25
N CYS A 21 -1.70 -0.72 -1.03
CA CYS A 21 -2.22 -2.05 -0.66
C CYS A 21 -3.75 -2.06 -0.69
N LEU A 22 -4.38 -1.08 -0.07
CA LEU A 22 -5.85 -1.03 0.00
C LEU A 22 -6.47 -0.87 -1.39
N ALA A 23 -5.83 -0.10 -2.26
CA ALA A 23 -6.30 0.09 -3.64
C ALA A 23 -6.13 -1.19 -4.47
N THR A 24 -4.99 -1.85 -4.35
CA THR A 24 -4.68 -3.07 -5.10
C THR A 24 -5.56 -4.24 -4.67
N LEU A 25 -5.83 -4.33 -3.37
CA LEU A 25 -6.60 -5.43 -2.80
C LEU A 25 -8.11 -5.26 -2.88
N GLU A 26 -8.60 -4.34 -3.67
CA GLU A 26 -10.00 -4.33 -4.08
C GLU A 26 -10.33 -5.63 -4.82
N GLN A 27 -9.33 -6.21 -5.49
CA GLN A 27 -9.37 -7.55 -6.05
C GLN A 27 -8.58 -8.49 -5.16
N PRO A 28 -9.12 -9.65 -4.77
CA PRO A 28 -8.38 -10.58 -3.91
C PRO A 28 -7.09 -11.03 -4.55
N ARG A 29 -6.02 -11.08 -3.76
CA ARG A 29 -4.70 -11.51 -4.24
C ARG A 29 -3.97 -12.27 -3.16
N TYR A 30 -3.14 -13.21 -3.58
CA TYR A 30 -2.16 -13.84 -2.69
C TYR A 30 -1.09 -12.81 -2.32
N GLY A 31 -0.46 -13.01 -1.16
CA GLY A 31 0.58 -12.09 -0.70
C GLY A 31 1.72 -11.92 -1.68
N TYR A 32 2.19 -13.02 -2.30
CA TYR A 32 3.27 -12.93 -3.27
C TYR A 32 2.85 -12.18 -4.54
N ALA A 33 1.61 -12.34 -4.97
CA ALA A 33 1.10 -11.62 -6.14
C ALA A 33 0.99 -10.13 -5.85
N LEU A 34 0.64 -9.77 -4.63
CA LEU A 34 0.61 -8.37 -4.21
C LEU A 34 2.02 -7.77 -4.26
N LEU A 35 3.03 -8.50 -3.78
CA LEU A 35 4.42 -8.04 -3.87
C LEU A 35 4.80 -7.71 -5.31
N GLU A 36 4.49 -8.60 -6.24
CA GLU A 36 4.79 -8.39 -7.65
C GLU A 36 4.06 -7.18 -8.22
N THR A 37 2.77 -7.03 -7.88
CA THR A 37 1.96 -5.92 -8.36
C THR A 37 2.49 -4.59 -7.85
N LEU A 38 2.85 -4.53 -6.56
CA LEU A 38 3.40 -3.31 -5.97
C LEU A 38 4.75 -2.95 -6.59
N ASP A 39 5.60 -3.94 -6.80
CA ASP A 39 6.90 -3.72 -7.42
C ASP A 39 6.75 -3.18 -8.84
N ALA A 40 5.87 -3.78 -9.63
CA ALA A 40 5.58 -3.31 -10.98
C ALA A 40 5.02 -1.90 -11.00
N GLY A 41 4.29 -1.51 -9.93
CA GLY A 41 3.72 -0.17 -9.78
C GLY A 41 4.67 0.86 -9.20
N GLY A 42 5.92 0.50 -8.95
CA GLY A 42 6.93 1.42 -8.41
C GLY A 42 7.05 1.44 -6.90
N PHE A 43 6.38 0.51 -6.20
CA PHE A 43 6.47 0.38 -4.75
C PHE A 43 7.37 -0.79 -4.42
N ALA A 44 8.67 -0.57 -4.39
CA ALA A 44 9.66 -1.60 -4.09
C ALA A 44 9.61 -1.95 -2.60
N VAL A 45 8.80 -2.94 -2.25
CA VAL A 45 8.60 -3.42 -0.89
C VAL A 45 9.00 -4.88 -0.84
N ASP A 46 9.78 -5.27 0.16
CA ASP A 46 10.11 -6.69 0.34
C ASP A 46 9.09 -7.39 1.24
N GLY A 47 9.15 -8.73 1.25
CA GLY A 47 8.23 -9.53 2.05
C GLY A 47 8.37 -9.29 3.54
N ASN A 48 9.59 -8.98 4.01
CA ASN A 48 9.84 -8.72 5.43
C ASN A 48 9.11 -7.46 5.90
N THR A 49 8.81 -6.55 5.00
CA THR A 49 8.05 -5.34 5.30
C THR A 49 6.56 -5.55 5.02
N LEU A 50 6.23 -6.18 3.90
CA LEU A 50 4.84 -6.30 3.46
C LEU A 50 4.01 -7.23 4.34
N TYR A 51 4.51 -8.43 4.66
CA TYR A 51 3.69 -9.40 5.39
C TYR A 51 3.30 -8.93 6.80
N PRO A 52 4.21 -8.30 7.59
CA PRO A 52 3.78 -7.70 8.85
C PRO A 52 2.76 -6.59 8.67
N LEU A 53 2.87 -5.80 7.61
CA LEU A 53 1.90 -4.75 7.30
C LEU A 53 0.53 -5.34 7.02
N LEU A 54 0.45 -6.39 6.20
CA LEU A 54 -0.82 -7.05 5.90
C LEU A 54 -1.50 -7.58 7.16
N ARG A 55 -0.72 -8.19 8.05
CA ARG A 55 -1.26 -8.68 9.34
C ARG A 55 -1.80 -7.54 10.17
N ARG A 56 -1.11 -6.41 10.20
CA ARG A 56 -1.57 -5.23 10.95
C ARG A 56 -2.85 -4.67 10.36
N LEU A 57 -2.93 -4.55 9.04
CA LEU A 57 -4.14 -4.06 8.38
C LEU A 57 -5.34 -4.97 8.60
N GLU A 58 -5.10 -6.27 8.59
CA GLU A 58 -6.14 -7.26 8.89
C GLU A 58 -6.61 -7.12 10.35
N LYS A 59 -5.67 -6.96 11.27
CA LYS A 59 -5.99 -6.76 12.69
C LYS A 59 -6.83 -5.50 12.90
N HIS A 60 -6.58 -4.46 12.12
CA HIS A 60 -7.35 -3.21 12.19
C HIS A 60 -8.69 -3.29 11.44
N GLY A 61 -9.01 -4.44 10.86
CA GLY A 61 -10.28 -4.62 10.14
C GLY A 61 -10.31 -4.02 8.75
N LEU A 62 -9.15 -3.61 8.21
CA LEU A 62 -9.08 -3.00 6.88
C LEU A 62 -8.89 -4.02 5.77
N LEU A 63 -8.43 -5.21 6.10
CA LEU A 63 -8.32 -6.35 5.19
C LEU A 63 -9.02 -7.55 5.79
N THR A 64 -9.54 -8.41 4.92
CA THR A 64 -9.94 -9.77 5.27
C THR A 64 -9.02 -10.73 4.54
N SER A 65 -8.94 -11.95 5.03
CA SER A 65 -8.12 -12.97 4.39
C SER A 65 -8.80 -14.32 4.45
N GLU A 66 -8.46 -15.16 3.48
CA GLU A 66 -8.94 -16.53 3.42
C GLU A 66 -7.82 -17.43 2.94
N TRP A 67 -7.87 -18.69 3.38
CA TRP A 67 -6.95 -19.70 2.91
C TRP A 67 -7.54 -20.42 1.71
N ASN A 68 -6.74 -20.54 0.65
CA ASN A 68 -7.07 -21.41 -0.46
C ASN A 68 -6.39 -22.75 -0.19
N THR A 69 -7.18 -23.75 0.11
CA THR A 69 -6.70 -25.09 0.44
C THR A 69 -6.87 -26.09 -0.70
N ASP A 70 -7.30 -25.62 -1.86
CA ASP A 70 -7.52 -26.48 -3.04
C ASP A 70 -6.22 -27.04 -3.62
N GLU A 71 -5.10 -26.39 -3.33
CA GLU A 71 -3.79 -26.83 -3.76
C GLU A 71 -3.10 -27.63 -2.66
N ALA A 72 -2.10 -28.41 -3.03
CA ALA A 72 -1.30 -29.20 -2.08
C ALA A 72 -0.65 -28.32 -1.03
N ARG A 73 -0.32 -27.05 -1.39
CA ARG A 73 0.27 -26.07 -0.48
C ARG A 73 -0.75 -24.96 -0.26
N PRO A 74 -1.34 -24.87 0.95
CA PRO A 74 -2.31 -23.81 1.24
C PRO A 74 -1.69 -22.42 1.08
N ARG A 75 -2.46 -21.51 0.52
CA ARG A 75 -2.05 -20.12 0.32
C ARG A 75 -3.10 -19.19 0.87
N LYS A 76 -2.65 -18.08 1.45
CA LYS A 76 -3.53 -17.07 2.03
C LYS A 76 -3.68 -15.92 1.05
N PHE A 77 -4.93 -15.55 0.74
CA PHE A 77 -5.20 -14.36 -0.06
C PHE A 77 -5.93 -13.33 0.75
N TYR A 78 -5.73 -12.07 0.37
CA TYR A 78 -6.20 -10.90 1.09
C TYR A 78 -7.15 -10.10 0.22
N ARG A 79 -8.04 -9.39 0.88
CA ARG A 79 -9.00 -8.52 0.22
C ARG A 79 -9.26 -7.32 1.10
N THR A 80 -9.41 -6.13 0.48
CA THR A 80 -9.80 -4.93 1.20
C THR A 80 -11.24 -5.08 1.69
N SER A 81 -11.46 -4.83 2.99
CA SER A 81 -12.78 -4.89 3.59
C SER A 81 -13.58 -3.61 3.27
N PRO A 82 -14.90 -3.58 3.54
CA PRO A 82 -15.66 -2.33 3.42
C PRO A 82 -15.07 -1.19 4.23
N ALA A 83 -14.60 -1.47 5.45
CA ALA A 83 -13.90 -0.46 6.27
C ALA A 83 -12.61 -0.01 5.60
N GLY A 84 -11.85 -0.96 5.03
CA GLY A 84 -10.63 -0.66 4.29
C GLY A 84 -10.89 0.23 3.08
N ALA A 85 -11.99 -0.01 2.36
CA ALA A 85 -12.36 0.80 1.21
C ALA A 85 -12.65 2.26 1.63
N ARG A 86 -13.29 2.45 2.77
CA ARG A 86 -13.55 3.79 3.30
C ARG A 86 -12.24 4.50 3.68
N VAL A 87 -11.35 3.78 4.34
CA VAL A 87 -10.03 4.34 4.71
C VAL A 87 -9.25 4.68 3.44
N ARG A 88 -9.27 3.80 2.45
CA ARG A 88 -8.61 4.06 1.16
C ARG A 88 -9.10 5.35 0.53
N ALA A 89 -10.42 5.55 0.45
CA ALA A 89 -10.99 6.75 -0.16
C ALA A 89 -10.55 8.01 0.59
N HIS A 90 -10.54 7.95 1.92
CA HIS A 90 -10.11 9.08 2.75
C HIS A 90 -8.62 9.37 2.57
N LEU A 91 -7.80 8.36 2.58
CA LEU A 91 -6.35 8.52 2.37
C LEU A 91 -6.04 9.07 0.98
N MET A 92 -6.80 8.67 -0.03
CA MET A 92 -6.61 9.21 -1.37
C MET A 92 -6.92 10.69 -1.44
N GLN A 93 -7.99 11.14 -0.75
CA GLN A 93 -8.31 12.56 -0.67
C GLN A 93 -7.20 13.34 0.03
N GLU A 94 -6.68 12.80 1.13
CA GLU A 94 -5.58 13.43 1.87
C GLU A 94 -4.31 13.50 1.03
N TRP A 95 -4.02 12.45 0.28
CA TRP A 95 -2.85 12.46 -0.60
C TRP A 95 -2.96 13.57 -1.66
N ARG A 96 -4.12 13.71 -2.27
CA ARG A 96 -4.36 14.76 -3.26
C ARG A 96 -4.29 16.16 -2.62
N SER A 97 -4.76 16.27 -1.39
CA SER A 97 -4.65 17.52 -0.64
C SER A 97 -3.20 17.91 -0.37
N LEU A 98 -2.36 16.93 -0.02
CA LEU A 98 -0.92 17.15 0.18
C LEU A 98 -0.24 17.60 -1.11
N ASP A 99 -0.61 16.99 -2.23
CA ASP A 99 -0.08 17.36 -3.53
C ASP A 99 -0.38 18.84 -3.83
N ARG A 100 -1.63 19.25 -3.64
CA ARG A 100 -2.03 20.65 -3.84
C ARG A 100 -1.33 21.60 -2.87
N ALA A 101 -1.17 21.17 -1.63
CA ALA A 101 -0.50 21.98 -0.60
C ALA A 101 0.96 22.23 -0.98
N ILE A 102 1.64 21.21 -1.48
CA ILE A 102 3.04 21.35 -1.92
C ILE A 102 3.12 22.30 -3.11
N ASP A 103 2.21 22.16 -4.07
CA ASP A 103 2.15 23.07 -5.21
C ASP A 103 1.98 24.52 -4.77
N ALA A 104 1.08 24.76 -3.80
CA ALA A 104 0.86 26.10 -3.27
C ALA A 104 2.11 26.65 -2.61
N LEU A 105 2.85 25.81 -1.89
CA LEU A 105 4.11 26.23 -1.26
C LEU A 105 5.18 26.56 -2.28
N GLU A 106 5.24 25.80 -3.37
CA GLU A 106 6.21 26.05 -4.42
C GLU A 106 5.96 27.35 -5.18
N THR A 107 4.69 27.74 -5.33
CA THR A 107 4.32 28.94 -6.06
C THR A 107 4.32 30.18 -5.19
N GLU A 108 4.47 30.02 -3.86
CA GLU A 108 4.57 31.15 -2.94
C GLU A 108 5.99 31.67 -2.92
N THR A 109 6.25 32.68 -3.76
CA THR A 109 7.57 33.29 -3.85
C THR A 109 7.59 34.61 -3.13
N PRO A 110 8.71 34.94 -2.47
CA PRO A 110 8.89 36.26 -1.84
C PRO A 110 8.91 37.37 -2.86
#